data_51164d881445d6fae9f5158c869ead15
#
_entry.id   51164d881445d6fae9f5158c869ead15
#
_cell.length_a   1.000
_cell.length_b   1.000
_cell.length_c   1.000
_cell.angle_alpha   90.00
_cell.angle_beta   90.00
_cell.angle_gamma   90.00
#
_symmetry.space_group_name_H-M   'P 1'
#
loop_
_entity.id
_entity.type
_entity.pdbx_description
1 polymer ?
#
loop_
_entity_poly.entity_id
_entity_poly.type
_entity_poly.pdbx_seq_one_letter_code
_entity_poly.pdbx_strand_id
1 'polypeptide(L)'
;MVKRTDAYLTVYLTLILAILLSLCLALVEGARRNAAALEAECIVDIGLNSVLAEYHKELFRQYNLFAIDISYGTAMASFSNTERHLQQYLEKNMSLDGVILSNYWYRDFLCLRPEETELTKASLLTDREGGVFRRRAVEAVKDDVGLTLLKELTEWVKTVESNDLEDRR
;
A
#
# COMPACT_ATOMS: atom_id res chain seq x y z
N MET A 1 36.96 -23.03 57.10
CA MET A 1 36.32 -23.80 56.02
C MET A 1 35.13 -23.08 55.36
N VAL A 2 34.57 -22.04 55.96
CA VAL A 2 33.39 -21.27 55.44
C VAL A 2 33.68 -20.49 54.18
N LYS A 3 34.84 -19.89 53.99
CA LYS A 3 35.20 -19.04 52.82
C LYS A 3 35.18 -19.73 51.44
N ARG A 4 35.31 -21.07 51.37
CA ARG A 4 35.34 -21.77 50.06
C ARG A 4 33.92 -22.05 49.57
N THR A 5 32.96 -22.32 50.44
CA THR A 5 31.58 -22.55 50.10
C THR A 5 30.88 -21.30 49.56
N ASP A 6 31.19 -20.12 50.11
CA ASP A 6 30.65 -18.83 49.68
C ASP A 6 31.11 -18.47 48.27
N ALA A 7 32.38 -18.77 47.93
CA ALA A 7 32.92 -18.53 46.58
C ALA A 7 32.26 -19.41 45.53
N TYR A 8 31.96 -20.67 45.79
CA TYR A 8 31.21 -21.55 44.88
C TYR A 8 29.78 -21.09 44.67
N LEU A 9 29.09 -20.63 45.74
CA LEU A 9 27.75 -20.12 45.69
C LEU A 9 27.67 -18.85 44.81
N THR A 10 28.60 -17.92 44.97
CA THR A 10 28.63 -16.70 44.17
C THR A 10 28.87 -16.98 42.69
N VAL A 11 29.81 -17.88 42.37
CA VAL A 11 30.03 -18.30 40.97
C VAL A 11 28.82 -18.97 40.38
N TYR A 12 28.14 -19.86 41.12
CA TYR A 12 26.91 -20.51 40.64
C TYR A 12 25.79 -19.51 40.43
N LEU A 13 25.58 -18.56 41.34
CA LEU A 13 24.56 -17.52 41.21
C LEU A 13 24.80 -16.59 40.01
N THR A 14 26.06 -16.17 39.80
CA THR A 14 26.41 -15.33 38.65
C THR A 14 26.22 -16.05 37.31
N LEU A 15 26.50 -17.35 37.27
CA LEU A 15 26.30 -18.17 36.08
C LEU A 15 24.80 -18.31 35.75
N ILE A 16 23.96 -18.59 36.77
CA ILE A 16 22.49 -18.65 36.58
C ILE A 16 21.98 -17.29 36.11
N LEU A 17 22.42 -16.19 36.75
CA LEU A 17 22.03 -14.84 36.35
C LEU A 17 22.43 -14.52 34.90
N ALA A 18 23.63 -14.91 34.50
CA ALA A 18 24.11 -14.71 33.11
C ALA A 18 23.24 -15.48 32.11
N ILE A 19 22.84 -16.72 32.41
CA ILE A 19 21.97 -17.51 31.54
C ILE A 19 20.58 -16.88 31.46
N LEU A 20 20.00 -16.44 32.59
CA LEU A 20 18.69 -15.77 32.59
C LEU A 20 18.71 -14.45 31.80
N LEU A 21 19.75 -13.63 31.97
CA LEU A 21 19.91 -12.39 31.22
C LEU A 21 20.08 -12.66 29.72
N SER A 22 20.87 -13.67 29.35
CA SER A 22 21.03 -14.08 27.94
C SER A 22 19.70 -14.51 27.33
N LEU A 23 18.89 -15.28 28.04
CA LEU A 23 17.56 -15.69 27.61
C LEU A 23 16.62 -14.48 27.43
N CYS A 24 16.59 -13.56 28.40
CA CYS A 24 15.79 -12.35 28.32
C CYS A 24 16.18 -11.48 27.11
N LEU A 25 17.49 -11.30 26.88
CA LEU A 25 17.99 -10.54 25.73
C LEU A 25 17.62 -11.21 24.41
N ALA A 26 17.68 -12.54 24.32
CA ALA A 26 17.28 -13.27 23.11
C ALA A 26 15.79 -13.11 22.83
N LEU A 27 14.92 -13.13 23.87
CA LEU A 27 13.48 -12.90 23.71
C LEU A 27 13.18 -11.47 23.25
N VAL A 28 13.84 -10.46 23.83
CA VAL A 28 13.69 -9.06 23.44
C VAL A 28 14.13 -8.84 21.99
N GLU A 29 15.25 -9.43 21.59
CA GLU A 29 15.72 -9.32 20.20
C GLU A 29 14.78 -10.03 19.22
N GLY A 30 14.23 -11.20 19.58
CA GLY A 30 13.21 -11.88 18.79
C GLY A 30 11.94 -11.04 18.62
N ALA A 31 11.45 -10.45 19.69
CA ALA A 31 10.29 -9.55 19.66
C ALA A 31 10.55 -8.30 18.79
N ARG A 32 11.73 -7.71 18.92
CA ARG A 32 12.13 -6.55 18.09
C ARG A 32 12.17 -6.89 16.61
N ARG A 33 12.70 -8.04 16.21
CA ARG A 33 12.75 -8.47 14.80
C ARG A 33 11.35 -8.67 14.22
N ASN A 34 10.46 -9.30 14.98
CA ASN A 34 9.08 -9.49 14.54
C ASN A 34 8.32 -8.17 14.42
N ALA A 35 8.52 -7.25 15.36
CA ALA A 35 7.94 -5.91 15.28
C ALA A 35 8.44 -5.14 14.06
N ALA A 36 9.76 -5.20 13.78
CA ALA A 36 10.35 -4.55 12.61
C ALA A 36 9.81 -5.11 11.29
N ALA A 37 9.62 -6.43 11.19
CA ALA A 37 9.05 -7.06 10.00
C ALA A 37 7.59 -6.61 9.77
N LEU A 38 6.76 -6.59 10.81
CA LEU A 38 5.37 -6.16 10.73
C LEU A 38 5.26 -4.67 10.35
N GLU A 39 6.08 -3.82 10.95
CA GLU A 39 6.08 -2.39 10.64
C GLU A 39 6.57 -2.12 9.22
N ALA A 40 7.61 -2.81 8.76
CA ALA A 40 8.07 -2.72 7.38
C ALA A 40 6.97 -3.12 6.38
N GLU A 41 6.23 -4.21 6.63
CA GLU A 41 5.11 -4.63 5.82
C GLU A 41 4.02 -3.56 5.75
N CYS A 42 3.61 -3.00 6.89
CA CYS A 42 2.63 -1.92 6.94
C CYS A 42 3.09 -0.68 6.17
N ILE A 43 4.36 -0.29 6.28
CA ILE A 43 4.91 0.88 5.59
C ILE A 43 4.96 0.65 4.08
N VAL A 44 5.32 -0.56 3.65
CA VAL A 44 5.32 -0.93 2.22
C VAL A 44 3.90 -0.88 1.66
N ASP A 45 2.91 -1.40 2.37
CA ASP A 45 1.51 -1.33 1.96
C ASP A 45 1.00 0.11 1.85
N ILE A 46 1.34 0.98 2.80
CA ILE A 46 1.01 2.40 2.74
C ILE A 46 1.69 3.06 1.54
N GLY A 47 2.97 2.79 1.31
CA GLY A 47 3.73 3.32 0.19
C GLY A 47 3.13 2.91 -1.16
N LEU A 48 2.83 1.64 -1.35
CA LEU A 48 2.19 1.11 -2.55
C LEU A 48 0.81 1.72 -2.78
N ASN A 49 -0.03 1.79 -1.74
CA ASN A 49 -1.35 2.41 -1.83
C ASN A 49 -1.25 3.91 -2.16
N SER A 50 -0.23 4.60 -1.67
CA SER A 50 0.00 6.02 -1.98
C SER A 50 0.36 6.21 -3.45
N VAL A 51 1.24 5.38 -4.02
CA VAL A 51 1.57 5.39 -5.45
C VAL A 51 0.34 5.03 -6.29
N LEU A 52 -0.42 4.01 -5.89
CA LEU A 52 -1.65 3.62 -6.58
C LEU A 52 -2.73 4.72 -6.54
N ALA A 53 -2.75 5.55 -5.50
CA ALA A 53 -3.68 6.68 -5.40
C ALA A 53 -3.36 7.81 -6.40
N GLU A 54 -2.17 7.84 -6.98
CA GLU A 54 -1.75 8.78 -8.03
C GLU A 54 -2.25 8.37 -9.44
N TYR A 55 -3.28 7.51 -9.50
CA TYR A 55 -3.85 7.05 -10.77
C TYR A 55 -4.46 8.18 -11.61
N HIS A 56 -4.48 7.98 -12.92
CA HIS A 56 -5.03 8.94 -13.88
C HIS A 56 -6.57 8.96 -13.84
N LYS A 57 -7.13 9.97 -13.17
CA LYS A 57 -8.58 10.06 -12.88
C LYS A 57 -9.47 10.08 -14.13
N GLU A 58 -9.01 10.73 -15.22
CA GLU A 58 -9.80 10.82 -16.45
C GLU A 58 -9.90 9.47 -17.17
N LEU A 59 -8.80 8.70 -17.22
CA LEU A 59 -8.83 7.35 -17.78
C LEU A 59 -9.74 6.41 -16.96
N PHE A 60 -9.72 6.57 -15.65
CA PHE A 60 -10.60 5.79 -14.80
C PHE A 60 -12.06 6.16 -15.01
N ARG A 61 -12.37 7.46 -15.07
CA ARG A 61 -13.75 7.96 -15.23
C ARG A 61 -14.36 7.62 -16.59
N GLN A 62 -13.58 7.74 -17.68
CA GLN A 62 -14.08 7.55 -19.04
C GLN A 62 -14.09 6.09 -19.48
N TYR A 63 -13.10 5.31 -19.07
CA TYR A 63 -12.88 3.95 -19.58
C TYR A 63 -12.84 2.89 -18.49
N ASN A 64 -13.11 3.26 -17.22
CA ASN A 64 -12.97 2.40 -16.06
C ASN A 64 -11.59 1.69 -16.04
N LEU A 65 -10.54 2.42 -16.47
CA LEU A 65 -9.20 1.91 -16.65
C LEU A 65 -8.29 2.54 -15.62
N PHE A 66 -7.78 1.67 -14.73
CA PHE A 66 -6.85 2.06 -13.69
C PHE A 66 -5.42 2.06 -14.25
N ALA A 67 -4.81 3.23 -14.34
CA ALA A 67 -3.45 3.42 -14.81
C ALA A 67 -2.77 4.57 -14.10
N ILE A 68 -1.46 4.49 -13.95
CA ILE A 68 -0.62 5.53 -13.36
C ILE A 68 0.14 6.22 -14.49
N ASP A 69 0.23 7.54 -14.43
CA ASP A 69 1.08 8.31 -15.34
C ASP A 69 2.53 8.28 -14.86
N ILE A 70 3.36 7.46 -15.52
CA ILE A 70 4.79 7.31 -15.20
C ILE A 70 5.64 8.53 -15.58
N SER A 71 5.05 9.56 -16.22
CA SER A 71 5.74 10.82 -16.52
C SER A 71 5.76 11.77 -15.31
N TYR A 72 4.75 11.68 -14.44
CA TYR A 72 4.56 12.59 -13.30
C TYR A 72 4.69 14.07 -13.69
N GLY A 73 4.21 14.41 -14.91
CA GLY A 73 4.29 15.75 -15.45
C GLY A 73 5.68 16.16 -15.95
N THR A 74 6.63 15.24 -16.02
CA THR A 74 7.95 15.48 -16.62
C THR A 74 7.93 15.19 -18.12
N ALA A 75 8.93 15.70 -18.85
CA ALA A 75 9.05 15.47 -20.30
C ALA A 75 9.38 14.02 -20.68
N MET A 76 9.79 13.17 -19.73
CA MET A 76 10.18 11.79 -19.96
C MET A 76 9.38 10.83 -19.09
N ALA A 77 8.62 9.95 -19.72
CA ALA A 77 7.97 8.84 -19.08
C ALA A 77 9.00 7.74 -18.77
N SER A 78 9.16 7.42 -17.49
CA SER A 78 10.11 6.40 -17.01
C SER A 78 9.60 5.70 -15.76
N PHE A 79 9.81 4.40 -15.68
CA PHE A 79 9.52 3.64 -14.46
C PHE A 79 10.33 4.14 -13.25
N SER A 80 11.53 4.67 -13.48
CA SER A 80 12.35 5.27 -12.42
C SER A 80 11.67 6.45 -11.72
N ASN A 81 10.72 7.14 -12.36
CA ASN A 81 9.93 8.16 -11.69
C ASN A 81 9.02 7.53 -10.63
N THR A 82 8.36 6.42 -10.97
CA THR A 82 7.49 5.68 -10.05
C THR A 82 8.28 5.06 -8.89
N GLU A 83 9.44 4.48 -9.18
CA GLU A 83 10.37 3.98 -8.15
C GLU A 83 10.77 5.07 -7.17
N ARG A 84 11.14 6.23 -7.68
CA ARG A 84 11.49 7.40 -6.84
C ARG A 84 10.32 7.87 -5.98
N HIS A 85 9.10 7.93 -6.52
CA HIS A 85 7.91 8.27 -5.74
C HIS A 85 7.64 7.24 -4.64
N LEU A 86 7.72 5.96 -4.97
CA LEU A 86 7.58 4.89 -3.99
C LEU A 86 8.63 5.02 -2.88
N GLN A 87 9.90 5.22 -3.26
CA GLN A 87 10.97 5.40 -2.29
C GLN A 87 10.74 6.60 -1.37
N GLN A 88 10.28 7.73 -1.92
CA GLN A 88 9.92 8.91 -1.11
C GLN A 88 8.80 8.63 -0.10
N TYR A 89 7.77 7.86 -0.50
CA TYR A 89 6.72 7.44 0.42
C TYR A 89 7.23 6.51 1.51
N LEU A 90 8.09 5.55 1.16
CA LEU A 90 8.72 4.66 2.13
C LEU A 90 9.60 5.44 3.12
N GLU A 91 10.48 6.30 2.63
CA GLU A 91 11.36 7.13 3.48
C GLU A 91 10.54 8.02 4.42
N LYS A 92 9.48 8.66 3.92
CA LYS A 92 8.62 9.51 4.72
C LYS A 92 7.86 8.75 5.81
N ASN A 93 7.45 7.52 5.54
CA ASN A 93 6.73 6.70 6.52
C ASN A 93 7.66 5.94 7.47
N MET A 94 8.91 5.70 7.08
CA MET A 94 9.95 5.14 7.96
C MET A 94 10.60 6.20 8.86
N SER A 95 10.59 7.48 8.45
CA SER A 95 11.13 8.55 9.27
C SER A 95 10.11 9.00 10.32
N LEU A 96 10.55 9.09 11.56
CA LEU A 96 9.76 9.68 12.65
C LEU A 96 9.81 11.22 12.65
N ASP A 97 10.49 11.82 11.67
CA ASP A 97 10.61 13.26 11.51
C ASP A 97 9.26 13.86 11.14
N GLY A 98 8.69 14.62 12.06
CA GLY A 98 7.40 15.31 11.86
C GLY A 98 6.23 14.72 12.64
N VAL A 99 6.42 13.66 13.41
CA VAL A 99 5.41 13.21 14.38
C VAL A 99 5.33 14.24 15.51
N ILE A 100 4.14 14.82 15.70
CA ILE A 100 3.89 15.85 16.73
C ILE A 100 4.25 15.39 18.17
N LEU A 101 4.37 14.07 18.37
CA LEU A 101 4.77 13.41 19.62
C LEU A 101 6.29 13.28 19.81
N SER A 102 7.11 13.76 18.87
CA SER A 102 8.56 13.65 18.90
C SER A 102 9.23 14.33 20.11
N ASN A 103 8.51 15.20 20.82
CA ASN A 103 9.02 15.89 22.01
C ASN A 103 9.03 15.04 23.30
N TYR A 104 8.35 13.89 23.31
CA TYR A 104 8.24 13.06 24.51
C TYR A 104 8.49 11.59 24.19
N TRP A 105 9.71 11.09 24.52
CA TRP A 105 10.04 9.66 24.68
C TRP A 105 9.96 8.76 23.42
N TYR A 106 9.70 9.29 22.24
CA TYR A 106 9.69 8.49 21.02
C TYR A 106 11.10 8.33 20.50
N ARG A 107 11.67 7.15 20.67
CA ARG A 107 12.93 6.76 20.03
C ARG A 107 12.62 5.76 18.94
N ASP A 108 13.21 5.96 17.79
CA ASP A 108 13.22 4.95 16.73
C ASP A 108 14.01 3.73 17.20
N PHE A 109 13.30 2.74 17.74
CA PHE A 109 13.89 1.49 18.21
C PHE A 109 14.16 0.51 17.07
N LEU A 110 13.51 0.67 15.93
CA LEU A 110 13.56 -0.26 14.82
C LEU A 110 14.59 0.19 13.78
N CYS A 111 14.82 1.51 13.65
CA CYS A 111 15.77 2.12 12.72
C CYS A 111 15.62 1.59 11.29
N LEU A 112 14.37 1.49 10.83
CA LEU A 112 14.06 1.03 9.47
C LEU A 112 14.48 2.09 8.46
N ARG A 113 15.10 1.64 7.38
CA ARG A 113 15.46 2.48 6.23
C ARG A 113 15.26 1.70 4.94
N PRO A 114 14.64 2.27 3.91
CA PRO A 114 14.59 1.63 2.61
C PRO A 114 16.00 1.71 1.98
N GLU A 115 16.50 0.61 1.43
CA GLU A 115 17.76 0.61 0.70
C GLU A 115 17.53 0.99 -0.76
N GLU A 116 16.72 0.21 -1.46
CA GLU A 116 16.46 0.39 -2.89
C GLU A 116 15.06 -0.14 -3.21
N THR A 117 14.39 0.52 -4.14
CA THR A 117 13.08 0.08 -4.66
C THR A 117 13.21 -0.17 -6.15
N GLU A 118 12.84 -1.36 -6.62
CA GLU A 118 12.88 -1.75 -8.01
C GLU A 118 11.53 -2.29 -8.46
N LEU A 119 11.06 -1.83 -9.62
CA LEU A 119 9.89 -2.34 -10.30
C LEU A 119 10.26 -3.54 -11.17
N THR A 120 10.02 -4.74 -10.68
CA THR A 120 10.37 -5.98 -11.38
C THR A 120 9.46 -6.29 -12.56
N LYS A 121 8.24 -5.74 -12.56
CA LYS A 121 7.26 -5.98 -13.62
C LYS A 121 6.29 -4.82 -13.75
N ALA A 122 6.12 -4.35 -14.98
CA ALA A 122 5.13 -3.34 -15.32
C ALA A 122 4.46 -3.70 -16.65
N SER A 123 3.25 -3.19 -16.87
CA SER A 123 2.51 -3.33 -18.12
C SER A 123 2.08 -1.93 -18.58
N LEU A 124 2.44 -1.58 -19.79
CA LEU A 124 2.07 -0.31 -20.38
C LEU A 124 0.74 -0.43 -21.13
N LEU A 125 -0.05 0.64 -21.14
CA LEU A 125 -1.27 0.70 -21.95
C LEU A 125 -0.99 0.62 -23.45
N THR A 126 0.21 1.00 -23.85
CA THR A 126 0.72 0.93 -25.22
C THR A 126 1.22 -0.46 -25.62
N ASP A 127 1.39 -1.37 -24.67
CA ASP A 127 1.84 -2.73 -24.97
C ASP A 127 0.89 -3.43 -25.95
N ARG A 128 1.45 -4.27 -26.82
CA ARG A 128 0.72 -5.00 -27.85
C ARG A 128 -0.13 -4.06 -28.72
N GLU A 129 0.48 -2.97 -29.20
CA GLU A 129 -0.18 -1.97 -30.04
C GLU A 129 -1.41 -1.33 -29.38
N GLY A 130 -1.37 -1.14 -28.08
CA GLY A 130 -2.49 -0.59 -27.31
C GLY A 130 -3.67 -1.56 -27.12
N GLY A 131 -3.44 -2.85 -27.27
CA GLY A 131 -4.50 -3.87 -27.21
C GLY A 131 -5.26 -3.87 -25.87
N VAL A 132 -4.59 -3.57 -24.76
CA VAL A 132 -5.21 -3.47 -23.44
C VAL A 132 -6.15 -2.27 -23.39
N PHE A 133 -5.68 -1.11 -23.81
CA PHE A 133 -6.50 0.11 -23.87
C PHE A 133 -7.70 -0.06 -24.78
N ARG A 134 -7.49 -0.56 -26.01
CA ARG A 134 -8.55 -0.79 -26.99
C ARG A 134 -9.67 -1.69 -26.46
N ARG A 135 -9.31 -2.80 -25.81
CA ARG A 135 -10.29 -3.72 -25.24
C ARG A 135 -11.14 -3.03 -24.16
N ARG A 136 -10.49 -2.29 -23.25
CA ARG A 136 -11.20 -1.58 -22.17
C ARG A 136 -12.06 -0.42 -22.69
N ALA A 137 -11.58 0.32 -23.67
CA ALA A 137 -12.36 1.38 -24.31
C ALA A 137 -13.62 0.82 -24.98
N VAL A 138 -13.53 -0.32 -25.67
CA VAL A 138 -14.70 -0.98 -26.28
C VAL A 138 -15.68 -1.50 -25.21
N GLU A 139 -15.18 -2.07 -24.11
CA GLU A 139 -16.02 -2.51 -23.00
C GLU A 139 -16.74 -1.32 -22.37
N ALA A 140 -16.05 -0.20 -22.09
CA ALA A 140 -16.66 1.00 -21.52
C ALA A 140 -17.77 1.60 -22.42
N VAL A 141 -17.54 1.66 -23.73
CA VAL A 141 -18.56 2.13 -24.69
C VAL A 141 -19.76 1.20 -24.74
N LYS A 142 -19.56 -0.13 -24.69
CA LYS A 142 -20.66 -1.09 -24.65
C LYS A 142 -21.50 -0.94 -23.39
N ASP A 143 -20.87 -0.75 -22.24
CA ASP A 143 -21.56 -0.56 -20.97
C ASP A 143 -22.36 0.75 -20.97
N ASP A 144 -21.80 1.85 -21.50
CA ASP A 144 -22.49 3.13 -21.59
C ASP A 144 -23.67 3.09 -22.54
N VAL A 145 -23.53 2.52 -23.72
CA VAL A 145 -24.62 2.33 -24.70
C VAL A 145 -25.71 1.41 -24.13
N GLY A 146 -25.31 0.33 -23.44
CA GLY A 146 -26.25 -0.59 -22.80
C GLY A 146 -27.09 0.09 -21.72
N LEU A 147 -26.47 0.90 -20.86
CA LEU A 147 -27.15 1.67 -19.82
C LEU A 147 -28.08 2.74 -20.39
N THR A 148 -27.67 3.41 -21.47
CA THR A 148 -28.50 4.43 -22.15
C THR A 148 -29.70 3.82 -22.75
N LEU A 149 -29.60 2.70 -23.48
CA LEU A 149 -30.74 1.97 -24.05
C LEU A 149 -31.70 1.46 -22.96
N LEU A 150 -31.18 0.96 -21.84
CA LEU A 150 -32.03 0.52 -20.72
C LEU A 150 -32.80 1.69 -20.09
N LYS A 151 -32.20 2.86 -19.96
CA LYS A 151 -32.90 4.07 -19.48
C LYS A 151 -34.01 4.51 -20.44
N GLU A 152 -33.72 4.59 -21.74
CA GLU A 152 -34.70 4.94 -22.75
C GLU A 152 -35.86 3.95 -22.79
N LEU A 153 -35.60 2.65 -22.70
CA LEU A 153 -36.66 1.61 -22.63
C LEU A 153 -37.51 1.74 -21.37
N THR A 154 -36.90 2.01 -20.20
CA THR A 154 -37.64 2.21 -18.96
C THR A 154 -38.50 3.48 -18.97
N GLU A 155 -38.02 4.56 -19.56
CA GLU A 155 -38.78 5.78 -19.74
C GLU A 155 -39.94 5.57 -20.72
N TRP A 156 -39.71 4.87 -21.85
CA TRP A 156 -40.72 4.52 -22.80
C TRP A 156 -41.81 3.65 -22.18
N VAL A 157 -41.48 2.61 -21.42
CA VAL A 157 -42.44 1.76 -20.70
C VAL A 157 -43.30 2.57 -19.74
N LYS A 158 -42.70 3.48 -18.95
CA LYS A 158 -43.44 4.37 -18.05
C LYS A 158 -44.42 5.28 -18.80
N THR A 159 -44.03 5.79 -19.96
CA THR A 159 -44.85 6.66 -20.78
C THR A 159 -46.04 5.90 -21.36
N VAL A 160 -45.83 4.67 -21.81
CA VAL A 160 -46.91 3.79 -22.29
C VAL A 160 -47.87 3.43 -21.17
N GLU A 161 -47.36 3.11 -19.98
CA GLU A 161 -48.17 2.76 -18.82
C GLU A 161 -49.01 3.95 -18.31
N SER A 162 -48.48 5.17 -18.36
CA SER A 162 -49.21 6.40 -18.00
C SER A 162 -50.32 6.72 -19.02
N ASN A 163 -50.06 6.54 -20.31
CA ASN A 163 -51.05 6.78 -21.35
C ASN A 163 -52.21 5.74 -21.31
N ASP A 164 -51.93 4.48 -20.98
CA ASP A 164 -52.92 3.43 -20.84
C ASP A 164 -53.85 3.62 -19.61
N LEU A 165 -53.38 4.36 -18.61
CA LEU A 165 -54.16 4.75 -17.44
C LEU A 165 -55.06 5.98 -17.68
N GLU A 166 -54.71 6.89 -18.60
CA GLU A 166 -55.55 8.02 -19.00
C GLU A 166 -56.69 7.59 -19.94
N ASP A 167 -56.44 6.59 -20.80
CA ASP A 167 -57.48 6.10 -21.77
C ASP A 167 -58.54 5.22 -21.10
N ARG A 168 -58.35 4.84 -19.83
CA ARG A 168 -59.32 4.06 -19.03
C ARG A 168 -60.17 4.89 -18.06
N ARG A 169 -60.11 6.21 -18.13
CA ARG A 169 -60.92 7.14 -17.34
C ARG A 169 -62.01 7.81 -18.19
#